data_abf7942b6958607daa5e940a3fdbcbe7
#
_entry.id   abf7942b6958607daa5e940a3fdbcbe7
#
_cell.length_a   1.000
_cell.length_b   1.000
_cell.length_c   1.000
_cell.angle_alpha   90.00
_cell.angle_beta   90.00
_cell.angle_gamma   90.00
#
_symmetry.space_group_name_H-M   'P 1'
#
loop_
_entity.id
_entity.type
_entity.pdbx_description
1 polymer ?
#
loop_
_entity_poly.entity_id
_entity_poly.type
_entity_poly.pdbx_seq_one_letter_code
_entity_poly.pdbx_strand_id
1 'polypeptide(L)'
;MATSANTKKKCECDGIGWVSVPGTNMVKQCVCLSEEVLKRKMERLMAQSGLVGSLREKTFENYHPKTPKHKKARDEMIKDGSFFLIGLPGRGKTHLLAASANVALARGISVAFFSAPWLLKKIREDLMANEKLQVLESCCEIEYLVIDDLGKEKPSETVQEKLFMIFDRREILGLRTSVTSNYDPETLAKERLDGAIVSRLLGMCEVLYLDGEDYRRKGG
;
A
#
# COMPACT_ATOMS: atom_id res chain seq x y z
N MET A 1 26.80 31.83 1.41
CA MET A 1 27.69 30.65 1.30
C MET A 1 27.72 29.97 2.66
N ALA A 2 26.98 28.90 2.83
CA ALA A 2 27.08 28.05 3.99
C ALA A 2 26.98 26.61 3.49
N THR A 3 28.13 25.98 3.39
CA THR A 3 28.30 24.58 3.00
C THR A 3 27.83 23.70 4.14
N SER A 4 26.72 22.99 3.91
CA SER A 4 26.22 21.92 4.78
C SER A 4 27.27 20.79 4.78
N ALA A 5 28.05 20.71 5.84
CA ALA A 5 28.97 19.61 6.09
C ALA A 5 28.17 18.36 6.46
N ASN A 6 28.01 17.48 5.46
CA ASN A 6 27.49 16.13 5.64
C ASN A 6 28.54 15.31 6.41
N THR A 7 28.42 15.24 7.74
CA THR A 7 29.26 14.39 8.60
C THR A 7 28.92 12.93 8.34
N LYS A 8 29.50 12.34 7.29
CA LYS A 8 29.57 10.89 7.13
C LYS A 8 30.26 10.34 8.39
N LYS A 9 29.55 9.62 9.23
CA LYS A 9 30.15 8.82 10.31
C LYS A 9 31.28 8.00 9.69
N LYS A 10 32.51 8.23 10.16
CA LYS A 10 33.72 7.51 9.69
C LYS A 10 33.47 6.03 9.99
N CYS A 11 33.26 5.20 8.98
CA CYS A 11 33.06 3.77 9.17
C CYS A 11 34.43 3.06 9.29
N GLU A 12 34.45 1.93 9.97
CA GLU A 12 35.67 1.15 10.25
C GLU A 12 36.25 0.45 9.00
N CYS A 13 35.61 0.51 7.85
CA CYS A 13 35.97 -0.26 6.65
C CYS A 13 36.65 0.58 5.56
N ASP A 14 36.96 1.85 5.78
CA ASP A 14 37.54 2.78 4.79
C ASP A 14 36.86 2.74 3.39
N GLY A 15 35.55 2.46 3.35
CA GLY A 15 34.76 2.40 2.13
C GLY A 15 34.71 1.03 1.45
N ILE A 16 35.41 0.01 1.95
CA ILE A 16 35.46 -1.35 1.36
C ILE A 16 34.17 -2.13 1.67
N GLY A 17 33.45 -1.76 2.73
CA GLY A 17 32.19 -2.42 3.15
C GLY A 17 32.37 -3.67 4.01
N TRP A 18 33.61 -4.08 4.30
CA TRP A 18 33.95 -5.25 5.11
C TRP A 18 35.00 -4.89 6.16
N VAL A 19 34.89 -5.47 7.35
CA VAL A 19 35.80 -5.24 8.48
C VAL A 19 36.35 -6.59 8.95
N SER A 20 37.65 -6.66 9.16
CA SER A 20 38.31 -7.84 9.73
C SER A 20 37.85 -8.06 11.18
N VAL A 21 37.58 -9.31 11.52
CA VAL A 21 37.28 -9.69 12.92
C VAL A 21 38.58 -9.89 13.66
N PRO A 22 38.90 -9.07 14.68
CA PRO A 22 40.17 -9.17 15.40
C PRO A 22 40.43 -10.59 15.94
N GLY A 23 41.64 -11.09 15.72
CA GLY A 23 42.05 -12.43 16.20
C GLY A 23 41.55 -13.60 15.35
N THR A 24 40.95 -13.35 14.20
CA THR A 24 40.50 -14.41 13.28
C THR A 24 40.81 -14.05 11.81
N ASN A 25 40.77 -15.05 10.91
CA ASN A 25 40.86 -14.80 9.47
C ASN A 25 39.48 -14.52 8.84
N MET A 26 38.46 -14.17 9.64
CA MET A 26 37.11 -13.87 9.16
C MET A 26 36.92 -12.38 8.93
N VAL A 27 36.03 -12.04 7.99
CA VAL A 27 35.54 -10.71 7.75
C VAL A 27 34.04 -10.62 8.06
N LYS A 28 33.59 -9.52 8.62
CA LYS A 28 32.15 -9.20 8.80
C LYS A 28 31.78 -8.00 7.96
N GLN A 29 30.51 -7.93 7.61
CA GLN A 29 29.96 -6.80 6.87
C GLN A 29 29.99 -5.53 7.74
N CYS A 30 30.49 -4.42 7.16
CA CYS A 30 30.46 -3.12 7.83
C CYS A 30 29.04 -2.55 7.89
N VAL A 31 28.75 -1.80 8.94
CA VAL A 31 27.45 -1.12 9.12
C VAL A 31 27.12 -0.19 7.94
N CYS A 32 28.11 0.49 7.37
CA CYS A 32 27.92 1.37 6.21
C CYS A 32 27.40 0.65 4.96
N LEU A 33 27.88 -0.58 4.71
CA LEU A 33 27.39 -1.38 3.57
C LEU A 33 25.97 -1.88 3.85
N SER A 34 25.66 -2.26 5.09
CA SER A 34 24.31 -2.66 5.49
C SER A 34 23.32 -1.49 5.34
N GLU A 35 23.70 -0.28 5.76
CA GLU A 35 22.88 0.92 5.61
C GLU A 35 22.65 1.28 4.13
N GLU A 36 23.69 1.19 3.29
CA GLU A 36 23.56 1.47 1.86
C GLU A 36 22.70 0.43 1.14
N VAL A 37 22.86 -0.86 1.43
CA VAL A 37 22.03 -1.95 0.90
C VAL A 37 20.59 -1.77 1.32
N LEU A 38 20.33 -1.44 2.61
CA LEU A 38 19.01 -1.18 3.10
C LEU A 38 18.38 0.04 2.40
N LYS A 39 19.12 1.13 2.25
CA LYS A 39 18.67 2.33 1.55
C LYS A 39 18.27 2.02 0.10
N ARG A 40 19.13 1.31 -0.64
CA ARG A 40 18.84 0.89 -2.03
C ARG A 40 17.59 0.00 -2.10
N LYS A 41 17.43 -0.93 -1.15
CA LYS A 41 16.21 -1.75 -1.05
C LYS A 41 14.98 -0.89 -0.85
N MET A 42 15.01 0.08 0.07
CA MET A 42 13.91 1.00 0.35
C MET A 42 13.57 1.87 -0.87
N GLU A 43 14.58 2.44 -1.54
CA GLU A 43 14.39 3.22 -2.77
C GLU A 43 13.71 2.40 -3.87
N ARG A 44 14.14 1.13 -4.04
CA ARG A 44 13.53 0.19 -4.99
C ARG A 44 12.08 -0.12 -4.64
N LEU A 45 11.79 -0.46 -3.38
CA LEU A 45 10.43 -0.72 -2.91
C LEU A 45 9.52 0.50 -3.12
N MET A 46 10.01 1.69 -2.79
CA MET A 46 9.26 2.93 -3.01
C MET A 46 8.99 3.19 -4.51
N ALA A 47 9.96 2.98 -5.38
CA ALA A 47 9.80 3.15 -6.82
C ALA A 47 8.78 2.19 -7.43
N GLN A 48 8.70 0.97 -6.91
CA GLN A 48 7.79 -0.07 -7.39
C GLN A 48 6.39 -0.02 -6.76
N SER A 49 6.23 0.70 -5.65
CA SER A 49 4.99 0.68 -4.83
C SER A 49 3.76 1.30 -5.49
N GLY A 50 3.91 2.11 -6.55
CA GLY A 50 2.82 2.89 -7.13
C GLY A 50 2.45 4.14 -6.32
N LEU A 51 3.07 4.40 -5.16
CA LEU A 51 2.91 5.64 -4.41
C LEU A 51 3.66 6.77 -5.11
N VAL A 52 2.92 7.73 -5.66
CA VAL A 52 3.47 8.85 -6.43
C VAL A 52 3.00 10.19 -5.89
N GLY A 53 3.78 11.25 -6.16
CA GLY A 53 3.40 12.62 -5.81
C GLY A 53 3.04 12.77 -4.33
N SER A 54 1.93 13.44 -4.06
CA SER A 54 1.48 13.73 -2.70
C SER A 54 1.15 12.50 -1.84
N LEU A 55 0.98 11.30 -2.43
CA LEU A 55 0.73 10.08 -1.67
C LEU A 55 1.96 9.66 -0.84
N ARG A 56 3.17 9.99 -1.28
CA ARG A 56 4.42 9.73 -0.55
C ARG A 56 4.55 10.52 0.75
N GLU A 57 3.84 11.64 0.83
CA GLU A 57 3.89 12.55 1.98
C GLU A 57 2.79 12.28 3.01
N LYS A 58 1.87 11.34 2.72
CA LYS A 58 0.77 11.00 3.63
C LYS A 58 1.28 10.13 4.77
N THR A 59 1.05 10.61 5.98
CA THR A 59 1.39 9.89 7.23
C THR A 59 0.20 9.90 8.18
N PHE A 60 0.25 9.09 9.23
CA PHE A 60 -0.77 9.12 10.28
C PHE A 60 -0.68 10.38 11.13
N GLU A 61 0.52 10.99 11.25
CA GLU A 61 0.76 12.22 11.99
C GLU A 61 0.15 13.44 11.30
N ASN A 62 0.20 13.51 9.95
CA ASN A 62 -0.40 14.61 9.20
C ASN A 62 -1.86 14.34 8.78
N TYR A 63 -2.45 13.25 9.28
CA TYR A 63 -3.89 13.01 9.18
C TYR A 63 -4.62 13.67 10.34
N HIS A 64 -5.50 14.61 10.06
CA HIS A 64 -6.28 15.35 11.07
C HIS A 64 -7.70 14.78 11.18
N PRO A 65 -8.01 13.93 12.17
CA PRO A 65 -9.35 13.38 12.35
C PRO A 65 -10.36 14.47 12.67
N LYS A 66 -11.48 14.55 11.91
CA LYS A 66 -12.57 15.51 12.15
C LYS A 66 -13.73 14.91 12.94
N THR A 67 -13.83 13.58 13.00
CA THR A 67 -14.91 12.86 13.68
C THR A 67 -14.35 11.72 14.53
N PRO A 68 -15.14 11.18 15.49
CA PRO A 68 -14.73 10.00 16.25
C PRO A 68 -14.43 8.78 15.36
N LYS A 69 -15.16 8.60 14.24
CA LYS A 69 -14.93 7.52 13.29
C LYS A 69 -13.60 7.69 12.56
N HIS A 70 -13.22 8.92 12.20
CA HIS A 70 -11.90 9.21 11.62
C HIS A 70 -10.77 8.88 12.59
N LYS A 71 -10.94 9.24 13.88
CA LYS A 71 -9.98 8.91 14.93
C LYS A 71 -9.85 7.40 15.09
N LYS A 72 -10.98 6.69 15.21
CA LYS A 72 -11.00 5.23 15.32
C LYS A 72 -10.29 4.58 14.12
N ALA A 73 -10.63 4.98 12.89
CA ALA A 73 -10.01 4.42 11.69
C ALA A 73 -8.49 4.62 11.66
N ARG A 74 -8.00 5.83 12.00
CA ARG A 74 -6.57 6.08 12.11
C ARG A 74 -5.91 5.18 13.16
N ASP A 75 -6.49 5.10 14.36
CA ASP A 75 -5.92 4.39 15.50
C ASP A 75 -5.91 2.87 15.27
N GLU A 76 -6.90 2.31 14.55
CA GLU A 76 -6.90 0.91 14.13
C GLU A 76 -5.85 0.65 13.05
N MET A 77 -5.75 1.52 12.04
CA MET A 77 -4.81 1.31 10.93
C MET A 77 -3.33 1.44 11.33
N ILE A 78 -3.02 2.12 12.41
CA ILE A 78 -1.66 2.17 13.00
C ILE A 78 -1.23 0.79 13.52
N LYS A 79 -2.16 -0.07 13.95
CA LYS A 79 -1.88 -1.40 14.51
C LYS A 79 -1.46 -2.45 13.47
N ASP A 80 -1.44 -2.10 12.21
CA ASP A 80 -1.34 -3.02 11.07
C ASP A 80 -2.60 -3.89 10.84
N GLY A 81 -2.74 -4.42 9.65
CA GLY A 81 -3.88 -5.27 9.29
C GLY A 81 -4.37 -5.02 7.87
N SER A 82 -5.43 -5.73 7.52
CA SER A 82 -6.19 -5.55 6.29
C SER A 82 -7.43 -4.73 6.59
N PHE A 83 -7.70 -3.68 5.79
CA PHE A 83 -8.79 -2.74 6.08
C PHE A 83 -9.65 -2.47 4.85
N PHE A 84 -10.95 -2.39 5.07
CA PHE A 84 -11.91 -1.93 4.08
C PHE A 84 -12.53 -0.60 4.54
N LEU A 85 -12.03 0.52 3.98
CA LEU A 85 -12.48 1.86 4.34
C LEU A 85 -13.65 2.28 3.45
N ILE A 86 -14.75 2.63 4.08
CA ILE A 86 -16.00 3.01 3.40
C ILE A 86 -16.38 4.43 3.78
N GLY A 87 -16.83 5.20 2.80
CA GLY A 87 -17.33 6.56 3.04
C GLY A 87 -17.35 7.40 1.77
N LEU A 88 -18.09 8.48 1.78
CA LEU A 88 -18.22 9.39 0.66
C LEU A 88 -16.86 9.99 0.21
N PRO A 89 -16.76 10.54 -1.00
CA PRO A 89 -15.55 11.23 -1.44
C PRO A 89 -15.12 12.34 -0.47
N GLY A 90 -13.80 12.57 -0.38
CA GLY A 90 -13.24 13.62 0.46
C GLY A 90 -13.16 13.31 1.97
N ARG A 91 -13.48 12.09 2.41
CA ARG A 91 -13.44 11.69 3.85
C ARG A 91 -12.07 11.21 4.34
N GLY A 92 -11.02 11.37 3.56
CA GLY A 92 -9.65 11.02 3.97
C GLY A 92 -9.27 9.55 3.83
N LYS A 93 -10.08 8.70 3.15
CA LYS A 93 -9.79 7.27 2.91
C LYS A 93 -8.43 7.04 2.26
N THR A 94 -8.19 7.68 1.11
CA THR A 94 -6.93 7.60 0.36
C THR A 94 -5.73 8.04 1.20
N HIS A 95 -5.90 9.06 2.07
CA HIS A 95 -4.85 9.50 2.97
C HIS A 95 -4.44 8.38 3.94
N LEU A 96 -5.40 7.77 4.61
CA LEU A 96 -5.15 6.68 5.56
C LEU A 96 -4.51 5.46 4.89
N LEU A 97 -4.97 5.08 3.68
CA LEU A 97 -4.34 4.00 2.90
C LEU A 97 -2.89 4.33 2.55
N ALA A 98 -2.63 5.54 2.06
CA ALA A 98 -1.28 5.96 1.70
C ALA A 98 -0.37 6.04 2.93
N ALA A 99 -0.86 6.52 4.07
CA ALA A 99 -0.12 6.52 5.33
C ALA A 99 0.27 5.10 5.77
N SER A 100 -0.68 4.17 5.72
CA SER A 100 -0.44 2.75 6.03
C SER A 100 0.58 2.12 5.09
N ALA A 101 0.49 2.41 3.79
CA ALA A 101 1.43 1.93 2.78
C ALA A 101 2.85 2.50 2.99
N ASN A 102 2.97 3.79 3.32
CA ASN A 102 4.26 4.43 3.63
C ASN A 102 4.92 3.81 4.87
N VAL A 103 4.15 3.51 5.92
CA VAL A 103 4.65 2.82 7.12
C VAL A 103 5.14 1.41 6.77
N ALA A 104 4.40 0.66 5.95
CA ALA A 104 4.80 -0.68 5.50
C ALA A 104 6.11 -0.63 4.71
N LEU A 105 6.24 0.30 3.75
CA LEU A 105 7.48 0.52 2.99
C LEU A 105 8.66 0.88 3.91
N ALA A 106 8.44 1.75 4.90
CA ALA A 106 9.48 2.12 5.87
C ALA A 106 9.97 0.93 6.71
N ARG A 107 9.17 -0.11 6.85
CA ARG A 107 9.52 -1.39 7.50
C ARG A 107 10.12 -2.41 6.51
N GLY A 108 10.31 -2.05 5.24
CA GLY A 108 10.87 -2.92 4.21
C GLY A 108 9.90 -3.95 3.63
N ILE A 109 8.58 -3.78 3.88
CA ILE A 109 7.49 -4.59 3.31
C ILE A 109 7.23 -4.12 1.88
N SER A 110 7.10 -5.05 0.95
CA SER A 110 6.75 -4.73 -0.43
C SER A 110 5.27 -4.33 -0.54
N VAL A 111 5.00 -3.22 -1.23
CA VAL A 111 3.66 -2.64 -1.38
C VAL A 111 3.34 -2.46 -2.86
N ALA A 112 2.11 -2.77 -3.25
CA ALA A 112 1.53 -2.33 -4.51
C ALA A 112 0.28 -1.48 -4.23
N PHE A 113 0.35 -0.20 -4.61
CA PHE A 113 -0.72 0.78 -4.45
C PHE A 113 -1.33 1.12 -5.82
N PHE A 114 -2.60 0.79 -6.00
CA PHE A 114 -3.35 1.08 -7.21
C PHE A 114 -4.61 1.89 -6.91
N SER A 115 -4.98 2.81 -7.81
CA SER A 115 -6.39 3.16 -7.93
C SER A 115 -7.12 2.02 -8.65
N ALA A 116 -8.36 1.70 -8.27
CA ALA A 116 -9.11 0.63 -8.91
C ALA A 116 -9.23 0.79 -10.44
N PRO A 117 -9.54 1.98 -10.99
CA PRO A 117 -9.58 2.15 -12.45
C PRO A 117 -8.24 1.82 -13.13
N TRP A 118 -7.11 2.18 -12.50
CA TRP A 118 -5.79 1.88 -13.05
C TRP A 118 -5.47 0.38 -12.99
N LEU A 119 -5.78 -0.29 -11.89
CA LEU A 119 -5.63 -1.74 -11.77
C LEU A 119 -6.48 -2.47 -12.82
N LEU A 120 -7.76 -2.11 -12.97
CA LEU A 120 -8.66 -2.70 -13.95
C LEU A 120 -8.17 -2.50 -15.39
N LYS A 121 -7.61 -1.32 -15.69
CA LYS A 121 -6.95 -1.05 -16.97
C LYS A 121 -5.77 -1.99 -17.20
N LYS A 122 -4.90 -2.15 -16.21
CA LYS A 122 -3.73 -3.04 -16.29
C LYS A 122 -4.12 -4.50 -16.50
N ILE A 123 -5.13 -4.99 -15.78
CA ILE A 123 -5.65 -6.34 -15.97
C ILE A 123 -6.19 -6.52 -17.41
N ARG A 124 -6.89 -5.52 -17.97
CA ARG A 124 -7.35 -5.57 -19.36
C ARG A 124 -6.20 -5.60 -20.37
N GLU A 125 -5.15 -4.80 -20.14
CA GLU A 125 -3.94 -4.80 -20.98
C GLU A 125 -3.25 -6.17 -20.96
N ASP A 126 -3.06 -6.78 -19.79
CA ASP A 126 -2.50 -8.11 -19.64
C ASP A 126 -3.31 -9.19 -20.39
N LEU A 127 -4.66 -9.11 -20.32
CA LEU A 127 -5.55 -10.02 -21.02
C LEU A 127 -5.47 -9.87 -22.56
N MET A 128 -5.30 -8.63 -23.07
CA MET A 128 -5.19 -8.35 -24.49
C MET A 128 -3.85 -8.75 -25.09
N ALA A 129 -2.77 -8.65 -24.28
CA ALA A 129 -1.43 -8.99 -24.74
C ALA A 129 -1.23 -10.51 -24.94
N ASN A 130 -2.15 -11.34 -24.44
CA ASN A 130 -2.08 -12.81 -24.46
C ASN A 130 -0.73 -13.35 -23.96
N GLU A 131 -0.07 -12.61 -23.07
CA GLU A 131 1.18 -12.91 -22.42
C GLU A 131 0.93 -13.31 -20.97
N LYS A 132 2.02 -13.46 -20.19
CA LYS A 132 1.90 -13.69 -18.73
C LYS A 132 1.11 -12.57 -18.09
N LEU A 133 0.13 -12.92 -17.25
CA LEU A 133 -0.69 -12.00 -16.47
C LEU A 133 0.13 -11.37 -15.32
N GLN A 134 1.13 -10.55 -15.68
CA GLN A 134 2.14 -10.04 -14.75
C GLN A 134 1.53 -9.23 -13.61
N VAL A 135 0.55 -8.40 -13.89
CA VAL A 135 -0.13 -7.59 -12.87
C VAL A 135 -0.95 -8.47 -11.94
N LEU A 136 -1.64 -9.48 -12.51
CA LEU A 136 -2.40 -10.45 -11.72
C LEU A 136 -1.50 -11.20 -10.75
N GLU A 137 -0.41 -11.82 -11.26
CA GLU A 137 0.54 -12.58 -10.46
C GLU A 137 1.15 -11.69 -9.36
N SER A 138 1.59 -10.48 -9.73
CA SER A 138 2.13 -9.51 -8.78
C SER A 138 1.13 -9.17 -7.67
N CYS A 139 -0.14 -8.92 -8.01
CA CYS A 139 -1.18 -8.63 -7.03
C CYS A 139 -1.50 -9.83 -6.12
N CYS A 140 -1.34 -11.06 -6.61
CA CYS A 140 -1.54 -12.27 -5.81
C CYS A 140 -0.44 -12.50 -4.76
N GLU A 141 0.77 -12.01 -4.98
CA GLU A 141 1.97 -12.39 -4.21
C GLU A 141 2.56 -11.25 -3.37
N ILE A 142 2.31 -9.98 -3.73
CA ILE A 142 2.85 -8.83 -3.01
C ILE A 142 2.45 -8.86 -1.53
N GLU A 143 3.37 -8.54 -0.60
CA GLU A 143 3.11 -8.60 0.84
C GLU A 143 1.95 -7.70 1.26
N TYR A 144 1.83 -6.50 0.68
CA TYR A 144 0.73 -5.59 0.96
C TYR A 144 0.14 -5.01 -0.33
N LEU A 145 -1.10 -5.38 -0.64
CA LEU A 145 -1.88 -4.83 -1.74
C LEU A 145 -2.83 -3.74 -1.24
N VAL A 146 -2.82 -2.59 -1.90
CA VAL A 146 -3.69 -1.45 -1.61
C VAL A 146 -4.45 -1.06 -2.87
N ILE A 147 -5.79 -1.04 -2.79
CA ILE A 147 -6.66 -0.65 -3.90
C ILE A 147 -7.57 0.50 -3.46
N ASP A 148 -7.36 1.67 -4.06
CA ASP A 148 -8.14 2.87 -3.77
C ASP A 148 -9.32 3.04 -4.76
N ASP A 149 -10.48 3.53 -4.26
CA ASP A 149 -11.69 3.80 -5.03
C ASP A 149 -12.32 2.56 -5.72
N LEU A 150 -12.35 1.39 -5.04
CA LEU A 150 -12.98 0.18 -5.57
C LEU A 150 -14.50 0.39 -5.80
N GLY A 151 -14.99 -0.10 -6.95
CA GLY A 151 -16.39 0.07 -7.37
C GLY A 151 -16.67 1.36 -8.13
N LYS A 152 -15.67 2.23 -8.35
CA LYS A 152 -15.82 3.44 -9.16
C LYS A 152 -16.21 3.13 -10.61
N GLU A 153 -15.64 2.06 -11.17
CA GLU A 153 -16.01 1.47 -12.45
C GLU A 153 -16.63 0.10 -12.22
N LYS A 154 -17.58 -0.28 -13.08
CA LYS A 154 -18.10 -1.65 -13.14
C LYS A 154 -17.25 -2.45 -14.13
N PRO A 155 -16.44 -3.41 -13.67
CA PRO A 155 -15.60 -4.21 -14.56
C PRO A 155 -16.46 -5.22 -15.36
N SER A 156 -15.94 -5.68 -16.51
CA SER A 156 -16.52 -6.80 -17.26
C SER A 156 -16.41 -8.10 -16.44
N GLU A 157 -17.20 -9.10 -16.77
CA GLU A 157 -17.17 -10.42 -16.09
C GLU A 157 -15.77 -11.01 -16.05
N THR A 158 -15.05 -11.03 -17.17
CA THR A 158 -13.67 -11.53 -17.23
C THR A 158 -12.73 -10.79 -16.26
N VAL A 159 -12.87 -9.47 -16.13
CA VAL A 159 -12.06 -8.69 -15.20
C VAL A 159 -12.49 -8.96 -13.74
N GLN A 160 -13.78 -9.18 -13.50
CA GLN A 160 -14.29 -9.58 -12.17
C GLN A 160 -13.72 -10.95 -11.75
N GLU A 161 -13.66 -11.92 -12.66
CA GLU A 161 -13.02 -13.22 -12.41
C GLU A 161 -11.54 -13.03 -11.97
N LYS A 162 -10.79 -12.13 -12.61
CA LYS A 162 -9.40 -11.85 -12.22
C LYS A 162 -9.30 -11.16 -10.87
N LEU A 163 -10.19 -10.23 -10.56
CA LEU A 163 -10.27 -9.64 -9.22
C LEU A 163 -10.60 -10.69 -8.15
N PHE A 164 -11.56 -11.58 -8.44
CA PHE A 164 -11.88 -12.67 -7.54
C PHE A 164 -10.66 -13.55 -7.28
N MET A 165 -9.92 -13.95 -8.32
CA MET A 165 -8.69 -14.75 -8.19
C MET A 165 -7.64 -14.05 -7.30
N ILE A 166 -7.47 -12.73 -7.42
CA ILE A 166 -6.55 -11.95 -6.58
C ILE A 166 -6.97 -12.06 -5.11
N PHE A 167 -8.23 -11.75 -4.79
CA PHE A 167 -8.69 -11.72 -3.39
C PHE A 167 -8.76 -13.12 -2.79
N ASP A 168 -9.22 -14.13 -3.54
CA ASP A 168 -9.25 -15.53 -3.10
C ASP A 168 -7.83 -16.03 -2.76
N ARG A 169 -6.87 -15.80 -3.67
CA ARG A 169 -5.48 -16.20 -3.42
C ARG A 169 -4.88 -15.50 -2.21
N ARG A 170 -5.15 -14.21 -2.04
CA ARG A 170 -4.63 -13.41 -0.92
C ARG A 170 -5.26 -13.81 0.42
N GLU A 171 -6.54 -14.16 0.42
CA GLU A 171 -7.23 -14.71 1.61
C GLU A 171 -6.58 -16.02 2.06
N ILE A 172 -6.39 -16.96 1.12
CA ILE A 172 -5.74 -18.25 1.38
C ILE A 172 -4.33 -18.09 1.95
N LEU A 173 -3.56 -17.13 1.42
CA LEU A 173 -2.18 -16.87 1.84
C LEU A 173 -2.08 -15.95 3.07
N GLY A 174 -3.18 -15.41 3.58
CA GLY A 174 -3.18 -14.44 4.68
C GLY A 174 -2.44 -13.15 4.36
N LEU A 175 -2.37 -12.75 3.08
CA LEU A 175 -1.62 -11.57 2.65
C LEU A 175 -2.39 -10.28 2.92
N ARG A 176 -1.69 -9.29 3.47
CA ARG A 176 -2.25 -8.01 3.84
C ARG A 176 -2.87 -7.29 2.64
N THR A 177 -4.15 -6.92 2.77
CA THR A 177 -4.94 -6.27 1.72
C THR A 177 -5.74 -5.12 2.31
N SER A 178 -5.68 -3.93 1.70
CA SER A 178 -6.56 -2.83 2.12
C SER A 178 -7.19 -2.15 0.92
N VAL A 179 -8.49 -1.86 1.06
CA VAL A 179 -9.26 -1.25 -0.02
C VAL A 179 -10.07 -0.06 0.48
N THR A 180 -10.40 0.87 -0.43
CA THR A 180 -11.43 1.88 -0.15
C THR A 180 -12.56 1.78 -1.14
N SER A 181 -13.76 2.16 -0.69
CA SER A 181 -14.92 2.35 -1.57
C SER A 181 -15.75 3.56 -1.13
N ASN A 182 -16.46 4.14 -2.10
CA ASN A 182 -17.50 5.12 -1.83
C ASN A 182 -18.87 4.46 -1.60
N TYR A 183 -18.94 3.17 -1.79
CA TYR A 183 -20.15 2.35 -1.64
C TYR A 183 -20.03 1.47 -0.39
N ASP A 184 -21.13 1.25 0.29
CA ASP A 184 -21.22 0.21 1.31
C ASP A 184 -21.14 -1.18 0.67
N PRO A 185 -20.85 -2.25 1.44
CA PRO A 185 -20.66 -3.59 0.89
C PRO A 185 -21.89 -4.13 0.16
N GLU A 186 -23.09 -3.81 0.62
CA GLU A 186 -24.33 -4.28 0.01
C GLU A 186 -24.52 -3.65 -1.38
N THR A 187 -24.39 -2.33 -1.48
CA THR A 187 -24.46 -1.60 -2.75
C THR A 187 -23.33 -2.05 -3.69
N LEU A 188 -22.12 -2.24 -3.15
CA LEU A 188 -20.98 -2.69 -3.94
C LEU A 188 -21.23 -4.05 -4.59
N ALA A 189 -21.78 -5.02 -3.81
CA ALA A 189 -22.11 -6.37 -4.28
C ALA A 189 -23.28 -6.40 -5.28
N LYS A 190 -24.29 -5.56 -5.08
CA LYS A 190 -25.48 -5.55 -5.94
C LYS A 190 -25.26 -4.85 -7.28
N GLU A 191 -24.48 -3.75 -7.27
CA GLU A 191 -24.47 -2.83 -8.41
C GLU A 191 -23.11 -2.75 -9.13
N ARG A 192 -22.03 -3.10 -8.47
CA ARG A 192 -20.68 -2.76 -8.94
C ARG A 192 -19.77 -3.97 -9.16
N LEU A 193 -19.77 -4.93 -8.26
CA LEU A 193 -18.89 -6.09 -8.28
C LEU A 193 -19.70 -7.37 -8.03
N ASP A 194 -19.09 -8.49 -8.39
CA ASP A 194 -19.63 -9.80 -7.97
C ASP A 194 -19.64 -9.90 -6.44
N GLY A 195 -20.75 -10.45 -5.90
CA GLY A 195 -20.93 -10.63 -4.47
C GLY A 195 -19.86 -11.52 -3.83
N ALA A 196 -19.28 -12.46 -4.57
CA ALA A 196 -18.20 -13.30 -4.10
C ALA A 196 -16.93 -12.49 -3.82
N ILE A 197 -16.61 -11.47 -4.64
CA ILE A 197 -15.49 -10.55 -4.41
C ILE A 197 -15.69 -9.78 -3.10
N VAL A 198 -16.89 -9.23 -2.90
CA VAL A 198 -17.20 -8.45 -1.70
C VAL A 198 -17.17 -9.35 -0.46
N SER A 199 -17.65 -10.58 -0.55
CA SER A 199 -17.59 -11.57 0.53
C SER A 199 -16.16 -11.86 0.97
N ARG A 200 -15.20 -12.01 0.01
CA ARG A 200 -13.76 -12.19 0.32
C ARG A 200 -13.19 -10.97 1.05
N LEU A 201 -13.51 -9.77 0.58
CA LEU A 201 -13.07 -8.54 1.23
C LEU A 201 -13.58 -8.43 2.66
N LEU A 202 -14.83 -8.80 2.93
CA LEU A 202 -15.40 -8.80 4.27
C LEU A 202 -14.78 -9.88 5.18
N GLY A 203 -14.36 -11.01 4.62
CA GLY A 203 -13.69 -12.07 5.36
C GLY A 203 -12.26 -11.71 5.77
N MET A 204 -11.54 -10.97 4.91
CA MET A 204 -10.12 -10.67 5.13
C MET A 204 -9.85 -9.28 5.73
N CYS A 205 -10.80 -8.33 5.69
CA CYS A 205 -10.58 -6.94 6.07
C CYS A 205 -11.46 -6.50 7.23
N GLU A 206 -10.88 -5.74 8.16
CA GLU A 206 -11.68 -4.97 9.12
C GLU A 206 -12.37 -3.80 8.40
N VAL A 207 -13.70 -3.69 8.57
CA VAL A 207 -14.52 -2.65 7.93
C VAL A 207 -14.52 -1.38 8.77
N LEU A 208 -14.07 -0.27 8.20
CA LEU A 208 -14.02 1.02 8.86
C LEU A 208 -14.81 2.08 8.06
N TYR A 209 -15.78 2.69 8.72
CA TYR A 209 -16.64 3.71 8.12
C TYR A 209 -16.13 5.12 8.44
N LEU A 210 -15.92 5.93 7.40
CA LEU A 210 -15.55 7.33 7.52
C LEU A 210 -16.75 8.24 7.13
N ASP A 211 -17.15 9.09 8.05
CA ASP A 211 -18.26 10.03 7.90
C ASP A 211 -17.76 11.50 7.89
N GLY A 212 -18.66 12.45 8.14
CA GLY A 212 -18.32 13.87 8.31
C GLY A 212 -18.32 14.67 7.00
N GLU A 213 -17.61 15.78 6.97
CA GLU A 213 -17.54 16.70 5.83
C GLU A 213 -16.39 16.38 4.87
N ASP A 214 -16.48 16.91 3.65
CA ASP A 214 -15.41 16.77 2.64
C ASP A 214 -14.19 17.60 3.05
N TYR A 215 -13.03 16.98 3.25
CA TYR A 215 -11.75 17.65 3.56
C TYR A 215 -11.24 18.57 2.44
N ARG A 216 -11.74 18.39 1.20
CA ARG A 216 -11.33 19.18 0.04
C ARG A 216 -12.07 20.54 -0.01
N ARG A 217 -13.21 20.60 0.64
CA ARG A 217 -13.93 21.86 0.79
C ARG A 217 -13.23 22.67 1.89
N LYS A 218 -12.25 23.49 1.51
CA LYS A 218 -11.81 24.61 2.35
C LYS A 218 -13.03 25.49 2.53
N GLY A 219 -13.41 25.75 3.78
CA GLY A 219 -14.51 26.65 4.07
C GLY A 219 -14.35 27.94 3.27
N GLY A 220 -15.44 28.34 2.60
CA GLY A 220 -15.55 29.66 2.02
C GLY A 220 -15.55 30.72 3.10
#